data_97c38957598f2c346ed8f28a8c326e62
#
_entry.id   97c38957598f2c346ed8f28a8c326e62
#
_cell.length_a   1.000
_cell.length_b   1.000
_cell.length_c   1.000
_cell.angle_alpha   90.00
_cell.angle_beta   90.00
_cell.angle_gamma   90.00
#
_symmetry.space_group_name_H-M   'P 1'
#
loop_
_entity.id
_entity.type
_entity.pdbx_description
1 polymer ?
#
loop_
_entity_poly.entity_id
_entity_poly.type
_entity_poly.pdbx_seq_one_letter_code
_entity_poly.pdbx_strand_id
1 'polypeptide(L)'
;PVLTVAADLPFLDGETIDSILNSYEGNSMTACVPTSLKRRLGVSVDTTDLTDTRELVPSGVNVIADGEQNRRAVFETPRLAVNVNHARDATVAEALVRSGMIA
;
A
#
# COMPACT_ATOMS: atom_id res chain seq x y z
N PRO A 1 -7.82 17.42 6.50
CA PRO A 1 -6.85 16.51 5.86
C PRO A 1 -7.30 16.09 4.47
N VAL A 2 -6.36 15.66 3.66
CA VAL A 2 -6.59 15.24 2.29
C VAL A 2 -6.06 13.81 2.11
N LEU A 3 -6.88 12.94 1.56
CA LEU A 3 -6.45 11.59 1.16
C LEU A 3 -5.97 11.65 -0.28
N THR A 4 -4.74 11.18 -0.53
CA THR A 4 -4.21 11.06 -1.88
C THR A 4 -3.98 9.59 -2.20
N VAL A 5 -4.25 9.21 -3.44
CA VAL A 5 -4.18 7.81 -3.89
C VAL A 5 -3.44 7.75 -5.22
N ALA A 6 -2.43 6.88 -5.31
CA ALA A 6 -1.77 6.60 -6.58
C ALA A 6 -2.70 5.83 -7.53
N ALA A 7 -2.56 6.11 -8.83
CA ALA A 7 -3.46 5.53 -9.83
C ALA A 7 -3.13 4.08 -10.21
N ASP A 8 -2.04 3.54 -9.69
CA ASP A 8 -1.52 2.21 -10.06
C ASP A 8 -1.90 1.10 -9.08
N LEU A 9 -2.95 1.29 -8.29
CA LEU A 9 -3.43 0.34 -7.30
C LEU A 9 -4.73 -0.32 -7.76
N PRO A 10 -4.65 -1.41 -8.53
CA PRO A 10 -5.85 -1.99 -9.18
C PRO A 10 -6.85 -2.62 -8.20
N PHE A 11 -6.41 -2.98 -6.99
CA PHE A 11 -7.27 -3.69 -6.03
C PHE A 11 -7.70 -2.84 -4.85
N LEU A 12 -7.36 -1.56 -4.85
CA LEU A 12 -7.79 -0.67 -3.77
C LEU A 12 -9.32 -0.56 -3.77
N ASP A 13 -9.91 -0.77 -2.62
CA ASP A 13 -11.37 -0.69 -2.45
C ASP A 13 -11.75 0.19 -1.27
N GLY A 14 -13.06 0.41 -1.11
CA GLY A 14 -13.59 1.26 -0.06
C GLY A 14 -13.27 0.77 1.35
N GLU A 15 -13.29 -0.53 1.58
CA GLU A 15 -12.97 -1.09 2.91
C GLU A 15 -11.52 -0.83 3.29
N THR A 16 -10.60 -0.94 2.34
CA THR A 16 -9.20 -0.66 2.57
C THR A 16 -8.99 0.82 2.88
N ILE A 17 -9.65 1.70 2.13
CA ILE A 17 -9.61 3.14 2.38
C ILE A 17 -10.16 3.45 3.77
N ASP A 18 -11.28 2.84 4.16
CA ASP A 18 -11.86 3.04 5.50
C ASP A 18 -10.90 2.60 6.60
N SER A 19 -10.20 1.49 6.40
CA SER A 19 -9.19 1.01 7.36
C SER A 19 -8.06 2.01 7.52
N ILE A 20 -7.61 2.62 6.43
CA ILE A 20 -6.56 3.64 6.45
C ILE A 20 -7.07 4.88 7.21
N LEU A 21 -8.26 5.34 6.90
CA LEU A 21 -8.84 6.51 7.55
C LEU A 21 -9.09 6.27 9.03
N ASN A 22 -9.46 5.06 9.42
CA ASN A 22 -9.64 4.70 10.83
C ASN A 22 -8.33 4.72 11.62
N SER A 23 -7.20 4.63 10.95
CA SER A 23 -5.87 4.73 11.57
C SER A 23 -5.40 6.17 11.72
N TYR A 24 -6.11 7.14 11.16
CA TYR A 24 -5.72 8.54 11.21
C TYR A 24 -5.83 9.09 12.62
N GLU A 25 -4.76 9.75 13.09
CA GLU A 25 -4.64 10.28 14.44
C GLU A 25 -4.31 11.79 14.49
N GLY A 26 -4.61 12.51 13.41
CA GLY A 26 -4.42 13.95 13.34
C GLY A 26 -3.13 14.44 12.68
N ASN A 27 -2.16 13.55 12.46
CA ASN A 27 -0.93 13.87 11.75
C ASN A 27 -0.94 13.23 10.36
N SER A 28 -0.17 13.78 9.44
CA SER A 28 0.01 13.17 8.13
C SER A 28 0.47 11.73 8.27
N MET A 29 0.00 10.87 7.38
CA MET A 29 0.24 9.44 7.46
C MET A 29 0.50 8.87 6.08
N THR A 30 1.56 8.06 5.97
CA THR A 30 1.83 7.25 4.78
C THR A 30 1.42 5.81 5.06
N ALA A 31 0.51 5.29 4.24
CA ALA A 31 0.15 3.88 4.33
C ALA A 31 1.22 3.03 3.65
N CYS A 32 1.83 2.13 4.40
CA CYS A 32 2.92 1.28 3.94
C CYS A 32 2.53 -0.19 4.02
N VAL A 33 3.21 -1.00 3.22
CA VAL A 33 3.09 -2.46 3.29
C VAL A 33 4.47 -3.06 3.55
N PRO A 34 4.55 -4.21 4.23
CA PRO A 34 5.84 -4.87 4.40
C PRO A 34 6.40 -5.35 3.07
N THR A 35 7.69 -5.16 2.87
CA THR A 35 8.40 -5.66 1.68
C THR A 35 8.20 -7.18 1.53
N SER A 36 8.18 -7.91 2.64
CA SER A 36 7.96 -9.36 2.64
C SER A 36 6.62 -9.76 2.01
N LEU A 37 5.58 -8.95 2.20
CA LEU A 37 4.28 -9.22 1.56
C LEU A 37 4.38 -9.07 0.05
N LYS A 38 5.03 -8.01 -0.44
CA LYS A 38 5.23 -7.82 -1.88
C LYS A 38 6.01 -8.98 -2.49
N ARG A 39 7.07 -9.43 -1.82
CA ARG A 39 7.89 -10.55 -2.30
C ARG A 39 7.09 -11.85 -2.36
N ARG A 40 6.26 -12.11 -1.35
CA ARG A 40 5.39 -13.30 -1.36
C ARG A 40 4.37 -13.27 -2.48
N LEU A 41 3.89 -12.10 -2.85
CA LEU A 41 2.94 -11.94 -3.95
C LEU A 41 3.62 -11.95 -5.32
N GLY A 42 4.93 -11.73 -5.38
CA GLY A 42 5.69 -11.72 -6.63
C GLY A 42 5.70 -10.38 -7.35
N VAL A 43 5.18 -9.33 -6.74
CA VAL A 43 5.19 -7.98 -7.33
C VAL A 43 6.52 -7.29 -7.09
N SER A 44 6.82 -6.26 -7.90
CA SER A 44 8.07 -5.53 -7.82
C SER A 44 8.16 -4.69 -6.54
N VAL A 45 9.41 -4.48 -6.10
CA VAL A 45 9.72 -3.65 -4.93
C VAL A 45 10.69 -2.57 -5.41
N ASP A 46 10.14 -1.40 -5.77
CA ASP A 46 10.95 -0.32 -6.34
C ASP A 46 11.51 0.62 -5.28
N THR A 47 10.77 0.84 -4.21
CA THR A 47 11.16 1.77 -3.15
C THR A 47 10.95 1.10 -1.80
N THR A 48 12.00 1.07 -0.97
CA THR A 48 11.90 0.56 0.39
C THR A 48 12.27 1.66 1.38
N ASP A 49 11.66 1.59 2.55
CA ASP A 49 11.94 2.49 3.65
C ASP A 49 12.21 1.63 4.88
N LEU A 50 13.42 1.70 5.39
CA LEU A 50 13.82 0.95 6.58
C LEU A 50 13.38 1.74 7.81
N THR A 51 12.44 1.17 8.56
CA THR A 51 11.94 1.75 9.80
C THR A 51 12.01 0.68 10.88
N ASP A 52 12.68 0.96 11.94
CA ASP A 52 12.94 0.00 13.01
C ASP A 52 13.60 -1.26 12.45
N THR A 53 12.97 -2.42 12.62
CA THR A 53 13.47 -3.71 12.14
C THR A 53 12.72 -4.20 10.91
N ARG A 54 11.83 -3.40 10.34
CA ARG A 54 11.00 -3.80 9.19
C ARG A 54 11.36 -2.99 7.97
N GLU A 55 11.49 -3.67 6.85
CA GLU A 55 11.47 -3.01 5.55
C GLU A 55 10.02 -2.73 5.18
N LEU A 56 9.71 -1.48 4.91
CA LEU A 56 8.38 -1.04 4.52
C LEU A 56 8.44 -0.36 3.15
N VAL A 57 7.37 -0.53 2.39
CA VAL A 57 7.22 0.11 1.08
C VAL A 57 6.03 1.05 1.16
N PRO A 58 6.19 2.34 0.83
CA PRO A 58 5.04 3.22 0.70
C PRO A 58 4.09 2.68 -0.36
N SER A 59 2.80 2.65 -0.05
CA SER A 59 1.79 2.09 -0.95
C SER A 59 1.34 3.05 -2.05
N GLY A 60 1.58 4.34 -1.85
CA GLY A 60 1.01 5.38 -2.71
C GLY A 60 -0.29 5.96 -2.18
N VAL A 61 -0.73 5.54 -0.99
CA VAL A 61 -1.89 6.13 -0.32
C VAL A 61 -1.40 6.92 0.88
N ASN A 62 -1.78 8.18 0.95
CA ASN A 62 -1.34 9.10 1.99
C ASN A 62 -2.51 9.92 2.53
N VAL A 63 -2.47 10.21 3.81
CA VAL A 63 -3.33 11.22 4.42
C VAL A 63 -2.46 12.43 4.73
N ILE A 64 -2.78 13.56 4.13
CA ILE A 64 -2.02 14.79 4.29
C ILE A 64 -2.77 15.71 5.27
N ALA A 65 -2.10 16.09 6.34
CA ALA A 65 -2.62 17.00 7.34
C ALA A 65 -1.66 18.16 7.53
N ASP A 66 -2.11 19.18 8.25
CA ASP A 66 -1.25 20.30 8.60
C ASP A 66 -0.15 19.84 9.58
N GLY A 67 0.99 20.52 9.55
CA GLY A 67 2.12 20.21 10.42
C GLY A 67 3.20 19.40 9.71
N GLU A 68 4.29 19.18 10.42
CA GLU A 68 5.50 18.58 9.83
C GLU A 68 5.62 17.07 10.11
N GLN A 69 4.82 16.54 11.02
CA GLN A 69 4.92 15.14 11.37
C GLN A 69 4.25 14.25 10.32
N ASN A 70 4.93 13.17 9.99
CA ASN A 70 4.42 12.17 9.06
C ASN A 70 4.65 10.79 9.68
N ARG A 71 3.56 10.11 9.98
CA ARG A 71 3.59 8.78 10.56
C ARG A 71 3.50 7.71 9.46
N ARG A 72 4.21 6.61 9.65
CA ARG A 72 4.05 5.43 8.79
C ARG A 72 3.11 4.45 9.48
N ALA A 73 2.08 4.04 8.76
CA ALA A 73 1.14 3.02 9.23
C ALA A 73 1.26 1.79 8.35
N VAL A 74 1.32 0.62 8.95
CA VAL A 74 1.56 -0.64 8.25
C VAL A 74 0.25 -1.39 8.04
N PHE A 75 -0.02 -1.77 6.80
CA PHE A 75 -1.20 -2.54 6.42
C PHE A 75 -0.76 -3.78 5.64
N GLU A 76 -1.09 -4.95 6.16
CA GLU A 76 -0.70 -6.22 5.55
C GLU A 76 -1.84 -6.75 4.68
N THR A 77 -2.16 -6.02 3.62
CA THR A 77 -3.21 -6.40 2.69
C THR A 77 -2.70 -6.39 1.25
N PRO A 78 -3.00 -7.44 0.46
CA PRO A 78 -2.68 -7.45 -0.97
C PRO A 78 -3.28 -6.26 -1.73
N ARG A 79 -4.38 -5.69 -1.26
CA ARG A 79 -5.04 -4.57 -1.92
C ARG A 79 -4.21 -3.29 -1.94
N LEU A 80 -3.26 -3.16 -1.00
CA LEU A 80 -2.28 -2.07 -1.01
C LEU A 80 -0.91 -2.52 -1.52
N ALA A 81 -0.62 -3.80 -1.46
CA ALA A 81 0.70 -4.32 -1.84
C ALA A 81 0.89 -4.43 -3.35
N VAL A 82 -0.21 -4.58 -4.11
CA VAL A 82 -0.14 -4.75 -5.56
C VAL A 82 -0.30 -3.40 -6.24
N ASN A 83 0.82 -2.83 -6.67
CA ASN A 83 0.84 -1.67 -7.55
C ASN A 83 1.48 -2.09 -8.88
N VAL A 84 0.95 -1.59 -9.98
CA VAL A 84 1.38 -2.02 -11.32
C VAL A 84 2.36 -0.99 -11.89
N ASN A 85 3.65 -1.25 -11.73
CA ASN A 85 4.73 -0.40 -12.23
C ASN A 85 5.47 -1.03 -13.43
N HIS A 86 5.41 -2.35 -13.54
CA HIS A 86 6.09 -3.12 -14.57
C HIS A 86 5.14 -4.18 -15.15
N ALA A 87 5.45 -4.67 -16.35
CA ALA A 87 4.63 -5.70 -17.00
C ALA A 87 4.45 -6.95 -16.13
N ARG A 88 5.48 -7.32 -15.37
CA ARG A 88 5.42 -8.43 -14.42
C ARG A 88 4.31 -8.25 -13.39
N ASP A 89 4.13 -7.02 -12.91
CA ASP A 89 3.12 -6.72 -11.90
C ASP A 89 1.71 -6.91 -12.45
N ALA A 90 1.48 -6.54 -13.72
CA ALA A 90 0.20 -6.77 -14.37
C ALA A 90 -0.11 -8.27 -14.48
N THR A 91 0.88 -9.07 -14.83
CA THR A 91 0.74 -10.53 -14.90
C THR A 91 0.40 -11.13 -13.55
N VAL A 92 1.08 -10.68 -12.49
CA VAL A 92 0.79 -11.11 -11.12
C VAL A 92 -0.63 -10.72 -10.72
N ALA A 93 -1.04 -9.49 -11.01
CA ALA A 93 -2.39 -9.01 -10.68
C ALA A 93 -3.46 -9.89 -11.34
N GLU A 94 -3.30 -10.23 -12.62
CA GLU A 94 -4.21 -11.13 -13.32
C GLU A 94 -4.26 -12.52 -12.68
N ALA A 95 -3.10 -13.04 -12.27
CA ALA A 95 -3.03 -14.35 -11.64
C ALA A 95 -3.74 -14.36 -10.28
N LEU A 96 -3.63 -13.29 -9.50
CA LEU A 96 -4.30 -13.16 -8.21
C LEU A 96 -5.82 -13.14 -8.36
N VAL A 97 -6.33 -12.46 -9.38
CA VAL A 97 -7.77 -12.47 -9.67
C VAL A 97 -8.23 -13.86 -10.08
N ARG A 98 -7.51 -14.51 -11.01
CA ARG A 98 -7.87 -15.84 -11.50
C ARG A 98 -7.84 -16.91 -10.41
N SER A 99 -6.91 -16.80 -9.46
CA SER A 99 -6.78 -17.77 -8.37
C SER A 99 -7.82 -17.57 -7.27
N GLY A 100 -8.56 -16.46 -7.30
CA GLY A 100 -9.51 -16.12 -6.24
C GLY A 100 -8.88 -15.54 -4.98
N MET A 101 -7.60 -15.25 -4.97
CA MET A 101 -6.93 -14.62 -3.82
C MET A 101 -7.39 -13.19 -3.60
N ILE A 102 -7.80 -12.53 -4.67
CA ILE A 102 -8.42 -11.20 -4.62
C ILE A 102 -9.71 -11.27 -5.41
N ALA A 103 -10.80 -10.96 -4.75
CA ALA A 103 -12.13 -10.95 -5.36
C ALA A 103 -12.41 -9.61 -6.07
#